data_343ef9158ef2b25a4d796f34f6377f25
#
_entry.id   343ef9158ef2b25a4d796f34f6377f25
#
_cell.length_a   1.000
_cell.length_b   1.000
_cell.length_c   1.000
_cell.angle_alpha   90.00
_cell.angle_beta   90.00
_cell.angle_gamma   90.00
#
_symmetry.space_group_name_H-M   'P 1'
#
loop_
_entity.id
_entity.type
_entity.pdbx_description
1 polymer ?
#
loop_
_entity_poly.entity_id
_entity_poly.type
_entity_poly.pdbx_seq_one_letter_code
_entity_poly.pdbx_strand_id
1 'polypeptide(L)'
;MFANSVRAGLRAASRSSVRAMSTLPARSAPRFGAGIAAGAAVAGYAMYEASKNPVLLEGAKTIAGEKGTIKPDGVSRQLVGKIVSRFEERGYKLVAIKSLTPSPALAKEHYSDLASRPFYAGLVKYITSGTPVVAMVWEGKDVIRQGRRIVGATNPLESDPGSVRGQYAVSVGRNLIHASDSFDAATKEIGLWFDSAELAEYEPTAWGWVMADN
;
A
#
# COMPACT_ATOMS: atom_id res chain seq x y z
N MET A 1 -25.52 37.19 -44.59
CA MET A 1 -25.28 38.56 -44.19
C MET A 1 -24.59 38.53 -42.85
N PHE A 2 -23.56 38.95 -42.82
CA PHE A 2 -22.37 39.67 -42.33
C PHE A 2 -21.29 38.73 -41.84
N ALA A 3 -20.27 38.67 -42.68
CA ALA A 3 -18.89 38.42 -42.30
C ALA A 3 -18.32 39.64 -41.61
N ASN A 4 -17.43 39.48 -40.62
CA ASN A 4 -16.31 40.39 -40.46
C ASN A 4 -15.15 39.71 -39.71
N SER A 5 -14.10 39.62 -40.43
CA SER A 5 -12.72 39.41 -40.15
C SER A 5 -12.12 40.56 -39.34
N VAL A 6 -11.21 40.29 -38.39
CA VAL A 6 -10.13 41.21 -37.97
C VAL A 6 -8.87 40.41 -37.64
N ARG A 7 -7.95 40.45 -38.54
CA ARG A 7 -6.50 40.66 -38.59
C ARG A 7 -5.67 40.56 -37.32
N ALA A 8 -4.65 39.77 -37.52
CA ALA A 8 -3.30 39.67 -36.99
C ALA A 8 -2.70 40.97 -36.35
N GLY A 9 -1.94 40.73 -35.28
CA GLY A 9 -0.97 41.66 -34.71
C GLY A 9 0.22 40.90 -34.13
N LEU A 10 1.22 40.63 -34.96
CA LEU A 10 2.57 40.27 -34.52
C LEU A 10 3.20 41.49 -33.85
N ARG A 11 3.76 41.32 -32.66
CA ARG A 11 4.90 42.13 -32.20
C ARG A 11 5.92 41.22 -31.51
N ALA A 12 7.08 41.22 -32.13
CA ALA A 12 8.35 40.73 -31.61
C ALA A 12 8.98 41.77 -30.68
N ALA A 13 9.61 41.34 -29.63
CA ALA A 13 10.75 41.88 -28.88
C ALA A 13 10.78 41.15 -27.55
N SER A 14 11.86 40.70 -26.96
CA SER A 14 13.27 41.05 -27.09
C SER A 14 14.10 39.96 -26.42
N ARG A 15 15.25 39.70 -26.96
CA ARG A 15 16.31 38.88 -26.36
C ARG A 15 16.82 39.56 -25.08
N SER A 16 16.88 38.82 -23.98
CA SER A 16 17.75 39.15 -22.85
C SER A 16 18.56 37.92 -22.41
N SER A 17 19.82 38.07 -22.68
CA SER A 17 21.05 37.51 -22.15
C SER A 17 20.93 36.42 -21.10
N VAL A 18 21.32 35.21 -21.47
CA VAL A 18 21.74 34.14 -20.56
C VAL A 18 23.13 34.48 -20.02
N ARG A 19 23.19 34.80 -18.73
CA ARG A 19 24.44 35.01 -18.00
C ARG A 19 24.98 33.63 -17.61
N ALA A 20 26.15 33.30 -18.13
CA ALA A 20 26.90 32.09 -17.75
C ALA A 20 27.21 32.12 -16.25
N MET A 21 26.78 31.11 -15.51
CA MET A 21 27.23 30.85 -14.17
C MET A 21 28.34 29.80 -14.20
N SER A 22 29.43 30.19 -13.58
CA SER A 22 30.71 29.55 -13.43
C SER A 22 30.66 28.08 -12.98
N THR A 23 31.49 27.29 -13.63
CA THR A 23 31.87 25.93 -13.28
C THR A 23 32.56 25.88 -11.92
N LEU A 24 31.98 25.10 -10.98
CA LEU A 24 32.65 24.65 -9.78
C LEU A 24 33.48 23.38 -10.08
N PRO A 25 34.65 23.20 -9.47
CA PRO A 25 35.52 22.07 -9.77
C PRO A 25 34.95 20.76 -9.16
N ALA A 26 35.00 19.70 -9.95
CA ALA A 26 34.65 18.34 -9.55
C ALA A 26 35.56 17.85 -8.40
N ARG A 27 34.97 17.55 -7.24
CA ARG A 27 35.63 16.81 -6.18
C ARG A 27 35.73 15.35 -6.59
N SER A 28 36.96 14.85 -6.63
CA SER A 28 37.30 13.44 -6.87
C SER A 28 36.64 12.52 -5.83
N ALA A 29 35.82 11.57 -6.33
CA ALA A 29 35.30 10.47 -5.52
C ALA A 29 36.41 9.46 -5.16
N PRO A 30 36.44 8.93 -3.93
CA PRO A 30 37.37 7.85 -3.59
C PRO A 30 36.95 6.56 -4.33
N ARG A 31 37.91 5.94 -5.02
CA ARG A 31 37.79 4.61 -5.58
C ARG A 31 37.78 3.60 -4.43
N PHE A 32 36.64 3.00 -4.16
CA PHE A 32 36.57 1.76 -3.37
C PHE A 32 36.66 0.55 -4.27
N GLY A 33 37.69 -0.27 -4.01
CA GLY A 33 37.96 -1.50 -4.71
C GLY A 33 36.85 -2.56 -4.51
N ALA A 34 36.77 -3.45 -5.48
CA ALA A 34 35.84 -4.57 -5.54
C ALA A 34 35.95 -5.51 -4.33
N GLY A 35 34.80 -5.81 -3.71
CA GLY A 35 34.66 -6.83 -2.69
C GLY A 35 33.25 -7.40 -2.74
N ILE A 36 33.06 -8.51 -3.48
CA ILE A 36 31.79 -9.27 -3.61
C ILE A 36 31.55 -10.10 -2.32
N ALA A 37 31.60 -9.48 -1.16
CA ALA A 37 31.23 -10.13 0.11
C ALA A 37 30.34 -9.27 1.03
N ALA A 38 29.92 -8.08 0.58
CA ALA A 38 29.20 -7.13 1.44
C ALA A 38 27.66 -7.30 1.40
N GLY A 39 27.09 -7.95 0.39
CA GLY A 39 25.63 -8.03 0.22
C GLY A 39 24.93 -8.88 1.29
N ALA A 40 25.50 -9.99 1.69
CA ALA A 40 24.88 -10.87 2.71
C ALA A 40 25.06 -10.34 4.14
N ALA A 41 26.16 -9.62 4.40
CA ALA A 41 26.42 -9.02 5.71
C ALA A 41 25.52 -7.80 5.98
N VAL A 42 25.22 -7.00 4.95
CA VAL A 42 24.33 -5.82 5.08
C VAL A 42 22.88 -6.24 5.29
N ALA A 43 22.41 -7.28 4.59
CA ALA A 43 21.06 -7.82 4.81
C ALA A 43 20.95 -8.48 6.21
N GLY A 44 21.97 -9.21 6.65
CA GLY A 44 22.02 -9.78 7.99
C GLY A 44 22.12 -8.72 9.10
N TYR A 45 22.85 -7.63 8.86
CA TYR A 45 22.96 -6.52 9.80
C TYR A 45 21.64 -5.73 9.89
N ALA A 46 20.98 -5.47 8.77
CA ALA A 46 19.67 -4.81 8.76
C ALA A 46 18.59 -5.65 9.46
N MET A 47 18.58 -6.97 9.27
CA MET A 47 17.69 -7.88 10.01
C MET A 47 18.06 -7.97 11.51
N TYR A 48 19.34 -7.90 11.86
CA TYR A 48 19.81 -7.90 13.23
C TYR A 48 19.50 -6.59 13.96
N GLU A 49 19.65 -5.43 13.31
CA GLU A 49 19.25 -4.13 13.84
C GLU A 49 17.73 -3.99 13.94
N ALA A 50 16.97 -4.51 12.97
CA ALA A 50 15.51 -4.60 13.04
C ALA A 50 15.05 -5.47 14.22
N SER A 51 15.79 -6.55 14.54
CA SER A 51 15.50 -7.40 15.71
C SER A 51 15.91 -6.77 17.05
N LYS A 52 16.80 -5.79 17.03
CA LYS A 52 17.25 -5.05 18.22
C LYS A 52 16.50 -3.76 18.48
N ASN A 53 15.62 -3.34 17.57
CA ASN A 53 14.86 -2.12 17.76
C ASN A 53 13.51 -2.46 18.40
N PRO A 54 13.43 -2.54 19.76
CA PRO A 54 12.21 -2.89 20.47
C PRO A 54 11.10 -1.88 20.22
N VAL A 55 11.46 -0.67 19.77
CA VAL A 55 10.50 0.39 19.41
C VAL A 55 9.69 0.01 18.15
N LEU A 56 10.31 -0.64 17.15
CA LEU A 56 9.57 -1.14 15.98
C LEU A 56 8.71 -2.37 16.32
N LEU A 57 9.16 -3.23 17.26
CA LEU A 57 8.37 -4.38 17.71
C LEU A 57 7.35 -3.99 18.79
N GLU A 58 7.65 -3.03 19.64
CA GLU A 58 6.70 -2.48 20.62
C GLU A 58 5.68 -1.55 19.95
N GLY A 59 6.10 -0.71 19.00
CA GLY A 59 5.19 0.02 18.11
C GLY A 59 4.30 -0.92 17.30
N ALA A 60 4.83 -2.01 16.72
CA ALA A 60 4.04 -3.02 16.03
C ALA A 60 3.10 -3.83 16.97
N LYS A 61 3.39 -3.92 18.27
CA LYS A 61 2.48 -4.49 19.27
C LYS A 61 1.36 -3.54 19.66
N THR A 62 1.60 -2.25 19.63
CA THR A 62 0.61 -1.20 19.90
C THR A 62 -0.12 -0.81 18.60
N ILE A 63 0.54 -0.89 17.46
CA ILE A 63 0.05 -0.73 16.11
C ILE A 63 -0.26 -2.13 15.59
N ALA A 64 -1.37 -2.70 15.98
CA ALA A 64 -1.95 -3.82 15.25
C ALA A 64 -2.37 -3.30 13.88
N GLY A 65 -1.38 -3.16 12.98
CA GLY A 65 -1.60 -2.78 11.59
C GLY A 65 -2.38 -3.89 10.91
N GLU A 66 -3.56 -3.60 10.38
CA GLU A 66 -4.21 -4.49 9.45
C GLU A 66 -3.66 -4.26 8.05
N LYS A 67 -3.17 -5.32 7.41
CA LYS A 67 -2.87 -5.26 5.98
C LYS A 67 -4.12 -5.62 5.19
N GLY A 68 -4.67 -4.64 4.49
CA GLY A 68 -5.71 -4.83 3.49
C GLY A 68 -5.13 -4.84 2.07
N THR A 69 -5.67 -5.69 1.18
CA THR A 69 -5.33 -5.65 -0.24
C THR A 69 -6.60 -5.66 -1.08
N ILE A 70 -6.86 -4.54 -1.76
CA ILE A 70 -7.93 -4.47 -2.75
C ILE A 70 -7.48 -5.24 -3.98
N LYS A 71 -8.22 -6.27 -4.33
CA LYS A 71 -7.92 -7.22 -5.40
C LYS A 71 -8.17 -6.62 -6.78
N PRO A 72 -7.72 -7.27 -7.86
CA PRO A 72 -7.93 -6.79 -9.23
C PRO A 72 -9.39 -6.46 -9.58
N ASP A 73 -10.35 -7.21 -9.08
CA ASP A 73 -11.77 -6.96 -9.29
C ASP A 73 -12.27 -5.68 -8.59
N GLY A 74 -11.78 -5.36 -7.40
CA GLY A 74 -12.08 -4.11 -6.70
C GLY A 74 -11.50 -2.90 -7.42
N VAL A 75 -10.27 -3.02 -7.95
CA VAL A 75 -9.62 -1.96 -8.72
C VAL A 75 -10.31 -1.76 -10.08
N SER A 76 -10.55 -2.83 -10.85
CA SER A 76 -11.25 -2.76 -12.13
C SER A 76 -12.65 -2.14 -12.02
N ARG A 77 -13.34 -2.37 -10.91
CA ARG A 77 -14.66 -1.81 -10.63
C ARG A 77 -14.61 -0.40 -10.03
N GLN A 78 -13.44 0.21 -9.94
CA GLN A 78 -13.24 1.58 -9.40
C GLN A 78 -13.80 1.75 -7.97
N LEU A 79 -13.63 0.71 -7.15
CA LEU A 79 -14.12 0.71 -5.77
C LEU A 79 -13.06 1.14 -4.74
N VAL A 80 -11.84 1.49 -5.19
CA VAL A 80 -10.71 1.81 -4.29
C VAL A 80 -11.10 2.89 -3.28
N GLY A 81 -11.57 4.05 -3.73
CA GLY A 81 -11.97 5.14 -2.85
C GLY A 81 -13.07 4.75 -1.86
N LYS A 82 -14.09 4.01 -2.33
CA LYS A 82 -15.18 3.54 -1.47
C LYS A 82 -14.70 2.58 -0.38
N ILE A 83 -13.73 1.71 -0.69
CA ILE A 83 -13.17 0.77 0.27
C ILE A 83 -12.27 1.49 1.27
N VAL A 84 -11.40 2.39 0.80
CA VAL A 84 -10.54 3.23 1.66
C VAL A 84 -11.37 4.02 2.65
N SER A 85 -12.41 4.72 2.17
CA SER A 85 -13.30 5.54 3.01
C SER A 85 -13.94 4.74 4.15
N ARG A 86 -14.21 3.43 3.97
CA ARG A 86 -14.79 2.59 5.04
C ARG A 86 -13.88 2.46 6.27
N PHE A 87 -12.58 2.47 6.07
CA PHE A 87 -11.59 2.42 7.15
C PHE A 87 -11.37 3.82 7.75
N GLU A 88 -11.28 4.86 6.92
CA GLU A 88 -11.13 6.25 7.36
C GLU A 88 -12.35 6.73 8.16
N GLU A 89 -13.57 6.46 7.69
CA GLU A 89 -14.82 6.78 8.39
C GLU A 89 -14.93 6.09 9.76
N ARG A 90 -14.28 4.93 9.90
CA ARG A 90 -14.19 4.22 11.18
C ARG A 90 -13.19 4.85 12.15
N GLY A 91 -12.36 5.79 11.68
CA GLY A 91 -11.33 6.48 12.47
C GLY A 91 -9.97 5.79 12.46
N TYR A 92 -9.73 4.87 11.52
CA TYR A 92 -8.42 4.22 11.38
C TYR A 92 -7.44 5.11 10.63
N LYS A 93 -6.17 5.06 11.05
CA LYS A 93 -5.06 5.78 10.42
C LYS A 93 -4.51 4.98 9.24
N LEU A 94 -4.39 5.61 8.08
CA LEU A 94 -3.73 5.04 6.92
C LEU A 94 -2.22 5.18 7.07
N VAL A 95 -1.53 4.08 7.30
CA VAL A 95 -0.06 4.05 7.49
C VAL A 95 0.67 3.93 6.17
N ALA A 96 0.15 3.13 5.24
CA ALA A 96 0.72 2.99 3.91
C ALA A 96 -0.35 2.63 2.88
N ILE A 97 -0.14 3.06 1.64
CA ILE A 97 -0.96 2.68 0.49
C ILE A 97 -0.11 2.68 -0.76
N LYS A 98 -0.21 1.62 -1.56
CA LYS A 98 0.40 1.57 -2.90
C LYS A 98 -0.36 0.70 -3.87
N SER A 99 -0.31 1.09 -5.14
CA SER A 99 -0.85 0.31 -6.26
C SER A 99 0.30 -0.39 -6.99
N LEU A 100 0.18 -1.69 -7.17
CA LEU A 100 1.18 -2.49 -7.90
C LEU A 100 0.54 -3.71 -8.54
N THR A 101 1.19 -4.24 -9.59
CA THR A 101 0.90 -5.57 -10.12
C THR A 101 1.84 -6.56 -9.45
N PRO A 102 1.33 -7.48 -8.59
CA PRO A 102 2.19 -8.40 -7.87
C PRO A 102 2.94 -9.34 -8.81
N SER A 103 4.21 -9.62 -8.49
CA SER A 103 4.94 -10.69 -9.16
C SER A 103 4.37 -12.07 -8.77
N PRO A 104 4.55 -13.10 -9.60
CA PRO A 104 4.18 -14.47 -9.23
C PRO A 104 4.88 -14.96 -7.95
N ALA A 105 6.11 -14.50 -7.67
CA ALA A 105 6.83 -14.84 -6.46
C ALA A 105 6.15 -14.23 -5.22
N LEU A 106 5.85 -12.93 -5.25
CA LEU A 106 5.14 -12.23 -4.18
C LEU A 106 3.76 -12.85 -3.91
N ALA A 107 3.00 -13.15 -4.97
CA ALA A 107 1.68 -13.74 -4.84
C ALA A 107 1.73 -15.15 -4.21
N LYS A 108 2.71 -15.98 -4.60
CA LYS A 108 2.90 -17.32 -4.05
C LYS A 108 3.30 -17.28 -2.58
N GLU A 109 4.18 -16.36 -2.20
CA GLU A 109 4.60 -16.19 -0.81
C GLU A 109 3.43 -15.70 0.06
N HIS A 110 2.69 -14.70 -0.42
CA HIS A 110 1.53 -14.16 0.28
C HIS A 110 0.44 -15.22 0.57
N TYR A 111 0.21 -16.13 -0.38
CA TYR A 111 -0.77 -17.21 -0.24
C TYR A 111 -0.15 -18.57 0.10
N SER A 112 1.08 -18.60 0.64
CA SER A 112 1.81 -19.84 0.93
C SER A 112 1.02 -20.81 1.81
N ASP A 113 0.25 -20.29 2.77
CA ASP A 113 -0.58 -21.09 3.68
C ASP A 113 -1.75 -21.80 2.97
N LEU A 114 -2.08 -21.38 1.74
CA LEU A 114 -3.12 -21.97 0.90
C LEU A 114 -2.56 -22.88 -0.21
N ALA A 115 -1.24 -23.13 -0.23
CA ALA A 115 -0.57 -23.85 -1.31
C ALA A 115 -1.13 -25.26 -1.59
N SER A 116 -1.65 -25.94 -0.55
CA SER A 116 -2.27 -27.27 -0.67
C SER A 116 -3.72 -27.25 -1.17
N ARG A 117 -4.33 -26.05 -1.33
CA ARG A 117 -5.74 -25.95 -1.69
C ARG A 117 -5.93 -26.06 -3.21
N PRO A 118 -6.98 -26.75 -3.71
CA PRO A 118 -7.21 -26.93 -5.15
C PRO A 118 -7.32 -25.62 -5.95
N PHE A 119 -7.80 -24.55 -5.31
CA PHE A 119 -7.99 -23.25 -5.94
C PHE A 119 -6.72 -22.36 -5.97
N TYR A 120 -5.62 -22.79 -5.32
CA TYR A 120 -4.41 -21.99 -5.15
C TYR A 120 -3.83 -21.48 -6.49
N ALA A 121 -3.65 -22.37 -7.47
CA ALA A 121 -3.11 -22.00 -8.77
C ALA A 121 -3.97 -20.94 -9.48
N GLY A 122 -5.31 -21.08 -9.39
CA GLY A 122 -6.26 -20.11 -9.90
C GLY A 122 -6.18 -18.76 -9.19
N LEU A 123 -5.99 -18.77 -7.86
CA LEU A 123 -5.84 -17.56 -7.05
C LEU A 123 -4.56 -16.80 -7.42
N VAL A 124 -3.43 -17.50 -7.53
CA VAL A 124 -2.15 -16.89 -7.96
C VAL A 124 -2.30 -16.28 -9.36
N LYS A 125 -2.84 -17.04 -10.34
CA LYS A 125 -3.10 -16.55 -11.70
C LYS A 125 -3.98 -15.31 -11.70
N TYR A 126 -5.01 -15.29 -10.87
CA TYR A 126 -5.93 -14.16 -10.76
C TYR A 126 -5.27 -12.91 -10.21
N ILE A 127 -4.52 -13.02 -9.10
CA ILE A 127 -3.90 -11.86 -8.46
C ILE A 127 -2.76 -11.27 -9.31
N THR A 128 -2.17 -12.06 -10.21
CA THR A 128 -1.09 -11.68 -11.13
C THR A 128 -1.58 -11.44 -12.57
N SER A 129 -2.88 -11.21 -12.77
CA SER A 129 -3.51 -11.12 -14.10
C SER A 129 -3.18 -9.84 -14.90
N GLY A 130 -2.33 -8.96 -14.38
CA GLY A 130 -1.94 -7.70 -15.03
C GLY A 130 -2.74 -6.49 -14.53
N THR A 131 -3.93 -6.66 -14.00
CA THR A 131 -4.64 -5.60 -13.29
C THR A 131 -3.96 -5.37 -11.93
N PRO A 132 -3.65 -4.12 -11.56
CA PRO A 132 -3.02 -3.85 -10.28
C PRO A 132 -3.94 -4.20 -9.09
N VAL A 133 -3.31 -4.39 -7.95
CA VAL A 133 -3.95 -4.39 -6.63
C VAL A 133 -3.63 -3.11 -5.90
N VAL A 134 -4.37 -2.77 -4.87
CA VAL A 134 -4.00 -1.71 -3.93
C VAL A 134 -3.76 -2.33 -2.56
N ALA A 135 -2.50 -2.33 -2.12
CA ALA A 135 -2.09 -2.75 -0.80
C ALA A 135 -2.16 -1.56 0.16
N MET A 136 -2.63 -1.81 1.39
CA MET A 136 -2.83 -0.79 2.41
C MET A 136 -2.39 -1.31 3.77
N VAL A 137 -1.95 -0.42 4.65
CA VAL A 137 -1.70 -0.69 6.07
C VAL A 137 -2.50 0.30 6.90
N TRP A 138 -3.28 -0.22 7.84
CA TRP A 138 -4.15 0.54 8.71
C TRP A 138 -3.77 0.34 10.17
N GLU A 139 -3.83 1.41 10.94
CA GLU A 139 -3.55 1.42 12.37
C GLU A 139 -4.75 1.92 13.17
N GLY A 140 -4.98 1.31 14.33
CA GLY A 140 -6.02 1.75 15.26
C GLY A 140 -6.43 0.66 16.24
N LYS A 141 -7.32 1.03 17.16
CA LYS A 141 -7.79 0.13 18.23
C LYS A 141 -8.52 -1.08 17.65
N ASP A 142 -8.03 -2.29 17.94
CA ASP A 142 -8.61 -3.57 17.50
C ASP A 142 -8.79 -3.66 15.95
N VAL A 143 -7.89 -3.00 15.19
CA VAL A 143 -8.05 -2.81 13.75
C VAL A 143 -8.17 -4.11 12.95
N ILE A 144 -7.47 -5.18 13.35
CA ILE A 144 -7.53 -6.49 12.66
C ILE A 144 -8.94 -7.08 12.76
N ARG A 145 -9.49 -7.20 13.96
CA ARG A 145 -10.82 -7.77 14.16
C ARG A 145 -11.92 -6.88 13.56
N GLN A 146 -11.83 -5.57 13.75
CA GLN A 146 -12.82 -4.63 13.25
C GLN A 146 -12.69 -4.45 11.73
N GLY A 147 -11.48 -4.45 11.17
CA GLY A 147 -11.24 -4.44 9.74
C GLY A 147 -11.88 -5.64 9.05
N ARG A 148 -11.76 -6.83 9.62
CA ARG A 148 -12.47 -8.02 9.11
C ARG A 148 -13.99 -7.86 9.12
N ARG A 149 -14.55 -7.15 10.11
CA ARG A 149 -15.99 -6.81 10.13
C ARG A 149 -16.37 -5.82 9.02
N ILE A 150 -15.51 -4.80 8.79
CA ILE A 150 -15.70 -3.86 7.67
C ILE A 150 -15.66 -4.61 6.34
N VAL A 151 -14.72 -5.54 6.17
CA VAL A 151 -14.56 -6.34 4.95
C VAL A 151 -15.71 -7.33 4.75
N GLY A 152 -16.14 -8.01 5.79
CA GLY A 152 -17.19 -9.03 5.76
C GLY A 152 -16.67 -10.46 5.58
N ALA A 153 -17.58 -11.43 5.63
CA ALA A 153 -17.28 -12.85 5.47
C ALA A 153 -16.65 -13.16 4.10
N THR A 154 -15.88 -14.26 4.01
CA THR A 154 -15.23 -14.67 2.76
C THR A 154 -16.25 -14.92 1.63
N ASN A 155 -17.40 -15.52 1.97
CA ASN A 155 -18.55 -15.63 1.09
C ASN A 155 -19.38 -14.33 1.15
N PRO A 156 -19.48 -13.55 0.06
CA PRO A 156 -20.25 -12.31 0.06
C PRO A 156 -21.74 -12.48 0.39
N LEU A 157 -22.32 -13.62 0.04
CA LEU A 157 -23.73 -13.90 0.30
C LEU A 157 -24.05 -14.18 1.79
N GLU A 158 -23.01 -14.47 2.58
CA GLU A 158 -23.08 -14.67 4.03
C GLU A 158 -22.55 -13.45 4.79
N SER A 159 -22.10 -12.43 4.07
CA SER A 159 -21.57 -11.20 4.65
C SER A 159 -22.68 -10.28 5.12
N ASP A 160 -22.43 -9.57 6.21
CA ASP A 160 -23.27 -8.45 6.64
C ASP A 160 -23.49 -7.47 5.46
N PRO A 161 -24.73 -7.09 5.15
CA PRO A 161 -25.05 -6.14 4.07
C PRO A 161 -24.32 -4.79 4.22
N GLY A 162 -23.96 -4.39 5.44
CA GLY A 162 -23.18 -3.20 5.72
C GLY A 162 -21.68 -3.34 5.47
N SER A 163 -21.15 -4.55 5.27
CA SER A 163 -19.75 -4.80 4.97
C SER A 163 -19.41 -4.54 3.50
N VAL A 164 -18.10 -4.40 3.19
CA VAL A 164 -17.62 -4.21 1.81
C VAL A 164 -18.08 -5.35 0.90
N ARG A 165 -17.93 -6.60 1.35
CA ARG A 165 -18.32 -7.77 0.54
C ARG A 165 -19.82 -7.91 0.42
N GLY A 166 -20.57 -7.72 1.50
CA GLY A 166 -22.04 -7.76 1.47
C GLY A 166 -22.66 -6.70 0.58
N GLN A 167 -22.02 -5.53 0.51
CA GLN A 167 -22.51 -4.41 -0.30
C GLN A 167 -22.11 -4.50 -1.77
N TYR A 168 -20.88 -4.98 -2.07
CA TYR A 168 -20.30 -4.83 -3.41
C TYR A 168 -19.97 -6.15 -4.10
N ALA A 169 -20.00 -7.28 -3.42
CA ALA A 169 -19.64 -8.56 -4.02
C ALA A 169 -20.81 -9.57 -4.02
N VAL A 170 -20.77 -10.51 -4.95
CA VAL A 170 -21.75 -11.59 -5.07
C VAL A 170 -21.11 -12.96 -5.23
N SER A 171 -19.77 -13.04 -5.35
CA SER A 171 -19.04 -14.28 -5.62
C SER A 171 -17.79 -14.37 -4.78
N VAL A 172 -17.52 -15.57 -4.22
CA VAL A 172 -16.28 -15.85 -3.45
C VAL A 172 -15.03 -15.64 -4.28
N GLY A 173 -15.05 -16.00 -5.56
CA GLY A 173 -13.90 -15.83 -6.46
C GLY A 173 -13.61 -14.37 -6.84
N ARG A 174 -14.55 -13.46 -6.59
CA ARG A 174 -14.45 -12.01 -6.86
C ARG A 174 -15.02 -11.25 -5.67
N ASN A 175 -14.33 -11.35 -4.53
CA ASN A 175 -14.77 -10.80 -3.25
C ASN A 175 -13.96 -9.57 -2.80
N LEU A 176 -13.38 -8.84 -3.74
CA LEU A 176 -12.90 -7.45 -3.72
C LEU A 176 -11.65 -7.17 -2.91
N ILE A 177 -11.53 -7.69 -1.71
CA ILE A 177 -10.49 -7.32 -0.76
C ILE A 177 -10.03 -8.54 0.04
N HIS A 178 -8.75 -8.56 0.41
CA HIS A 178 -8.16 -9.42 1.41
C HIS A 178 -7.86 -8.60 2.66
N ALA A 179 -8.03 -9.19 3.83
CA ALA A 179 -7.67 -8.63 5.13
C ALA A 179 -6.99 -9.72 5.95
N SER A 180 -5.93 -9.38 6.65
CA SER A 180 -5.21 -10.29 7.55
C SER A 180 -6.15 -10.81 8.64
N ASP A 181 -5.93 -12.04 9.08
CA ASP A 181 -6.84 -12.70 10.04
C ASP A 181 -6.30 -12.72 11.49
N SER A 182 -5.02 -12.42 11.66
CA SER A 182 -4.34 -12.39 12.93
C SER A 182 -3.22 -11.37 12.95
N PHE A 183 -2.69 -11.09 14.14
CA PHE A 183 -1.53 -10.20 14.30
C PHE A 183 -0.28 -10.76 13.60
N ASP A 184 -0.04 -12.07 13.74
CA ASP A 184 1.13 -12.70 13.11
C ASP A 184 1.03 -12.68 11.59
N ALA A 185 -0.16 -12.96 11.04
CA ALA A 185 -0.43 -12.86 9.61
C ALA A 185 -0.25 -11.41 9.12
N ALA A 186 -0.79 -10.43 9.84
CA ALA A 186 -0.66 -9.02 9.50
C ALA A 186 0.81 -8.58 9.49
N THR A 187 1.60 -8.96 10.50
CA THR A 187 3.04 -8.63 10.59
C THR A 187 3.82 -9.25 9.43
N LYS A 188 3.62 -10.55 9.15
CA LYS A 188 4.23 -11.24 8.01
C LYS A 188 3.87 -10.58 6.69
N GLU A 189 2.59 -10.29 6.49
CA GLU A 189 2.09 -9.70 5.25
C GLU A 189 2.57 -8.26 5.06
N ILE A 190 2.61 -7.42 6.11
CA ILE A 190 3.16 -6.06 6.04
C ILE A 190 4.62 -6.12 5.60
N GLY A 191 5.45 -6.93 6.25
CA GLY A 191 6.87 -7.07 5.91
C GLY A 191 7.13 -7.66 4.52
N LEU A 192 6.18 -8.44 3.97
CA LEU A 192 6.26 -8.96 2.61
C LEU A 192 5.90 -7.91 1.53
N TRP A 193 4.97 -7.01 1.85
CA TRP A 193 4.43 -6.06 0.88
C TRP A 193 5.05 -4.67 0.97
N PHE A 194 5.56 -4.25 2.11
CA PHE A 194 6.06 -2.90 2.36
C PHE A 194 7.45 -2.92 2.98
N ASP A 195 8.31 -2.03 2.50
CA ASP A 195 9.53 -1.69 3.20
C ASP A 195 9.22 -0.77 4.40
N SER A 196 10.05 -0.81 5.44
CA SER A 196 9.85 0.03 6.64
C SER A 196 9.79 1.54 6.32
N ALA A 197 10.52 1.98 5.29
CA ALA A 197 10.52 3.38 4.83
C ALA A 197 9.20 3.79 4.14
N GLU A 198 8.37 2.83 3.72
CA GLU A 198 7.05 3.10 3.13
C GLU A 198 5.95 3.27 4.19
N LEU A 199 6.25 2.98 5.46
CA LEU A 199 5.32 3.11 6.57
C LEU A 199 5.41 4.51 7.18
N ALA A 200 4.32 5.29 7.08
CA ALA A 200 4.28 6.66 7.57
C ALA A 200 4.09 6.71 9.09
N GLU A 201 4.96 7.46 9.76
CA GLU A 201 4.82 7.78 11.19
C GLU A 201 4.21 9.18 11.32
N TYR A 202 2.98 9.24 11.80
CA TYR A 202 2.31 10.51 12.13
C TYR A 202 1.18 10.25 13.11
N GLU A 203 0.77 11.29 13.83
CA GLU A 203 -0.38 11.25 14.72
C GLU A 203 -1.53 12.07 14.12
N PRO A 204 -2.68 11.46 13.79
CA PRO A 204 -3.85 12.20 13.35
C PRO A 204 -4.35 13.13 14.46
N THR A 205 -4.64 14.38 14.15
CA THR A 205 -5.10 15.39 15.13
C THR A 205 -6.39 15.00 15.86
N ALA A 206 -7.23 14.18 15.22
CA ALA A 206 -8.48 13.70 15.80
C ALA A 206 -8.30 12.45 16.69
N TRP A 207 -7.11 11.87 16.77
CA TRP A 207 -6.90 10.58 17.45
C TRP A 207 -7.17 10.61 18.94
N GLY A 208 -6.90 11.73 19.60
CA GLY A 208 -7.27 11.94 21.00
C GLY A 208 -8.78 11.78 21.28
N TRP A 209 -9.61 12.07 20.27
CA TRP A 209 -11.06 11.87 20.36
C TRP A 209 -11.49 10.47 19.92
N VAL A 210 -10.90 9.96 18.84
CA VAL A 210 -11.24 8.64 18.26
C VAL A 210 -10.83 7.49 19.16
N MET A 211 -9.68 7.63 19.85
CA MET A 211 -9.08 6.57 20.68
C MET A 211 -9.37 6.71 22.17
N ALA A 212 -10.13 7.77 22.58
CA ALA A 212 -10.44 7.99 23.99
C ALA A 212 -11.16 6.79 24.61
N ASP A 213 -10.69 6.36 25.78
CA ASP A 213 -11.37 5.46 26.70
C ASP A 213 -12.01 6.35 27.78
N ASN A 214 -13.34 6.45 27.81
CA ASN A 214 -14.11 7.15 28.83
C ASN A 214 -14.29 6.28 30.06
#